data_fe1b3ce62c0fcb8d12175b18dd4f2be0
#
_entry.id   fe1b3ce62c0fcb8d12175b18dd4f2be0
#
_cell.length_a   1.000
_cell.length_b   1.000
_cell.length_c   1.000
_cell.angle_alpha   90.00
_cell.angle_beta   90.00
_cell.angle_gamma   90.00
#
_symmetry.space_group_name_H-M   'P 1'
#
loop_
_entity.id
_entity.type
_entity.pdbx_description
1 polymer ?
#
loop_
_entity_poly.entity_id
_entity_poly.type
_entity_poly.pdbx_seq_one_letter_code
_entity_poly.pdbx_strand_id
1 'polypeptide(L)'
;MSVPNLLINAAASGSFSNSAAVFMRGIGNSDIDSTIDPPIGIFIDGVYVPRSSNSNLDLFDVEQVEVLRGPQGTLFGRNTTAGAIVVRSKRPSGEFGAKARLTMGEYGRRDLRVAVEAPLSDTISGKISVLQQKSDGFYKARYKTHPDYSVPAQMAIEYGGDYQDTGGDDVFAVRPMLEFNPNENFTLTLIGEYSKERSEPIPAINAATPNMVLSRVYDRPGTGYTNVGTYNFGPGYINADIKGLTVEAVWELESGTLTSITNYRETEYQYKGEIDWTDAPMFGIVRTE
;
A
#
# COMPACT_ATOMS: atom_id res chain seq x y z
N MET A 1 -0.38 -4.53 19.18
CA MET A 1 0.46 -5.75 19.31
C MET A 1 1.79 -5.43 18.66
N SER A 2 2.91 -5.58 19.34
CA SER A 2 4.24 -5.36 18.75
C SER A 2 4.92 -6.70 18.53
N VAL A 3 5.42 -6.94 17.34
CA VAL A 3 6.23 -8.13 17.02
C VAL A 3 7.70 -7.71 17.15
N PRO A 4 8.49 -8.36 18.05
CA PRO A 4 9.88 -8.01 18.22
C PRO A 4 10.68 -8.16 16.92
N ASN A 5 11.52 -7.15 16.61
CA ASN A 5 12.37 -7.11 15.41
C ASN A 5 11.60 -7.15 14.08
N LEU A 6 10.33 -6.76 14.06
CA LEU A 6 9.56 -6.42 12.87
C LEU A 6 9.36 -4.91 12.86
N LEU A 7 9.80 -4.27 11.78
CA LEU A 7 9.56 -2.86 11.49
C LEU A 7 8.75 -2.79 10.19
N ILE A 8 7.63 -2.13 10.24
CA ILE A 8 6.81 -1.83 9.07
C ILE A 8 6.71 -0.31 9.00
N ASN A 9 7.32 0.26 8.01
CA ASN A 9 7.28 1.69 7.75
C ASN A 9 6.53 1.96 6.46
N ALA A 10 5.91 3.12 6.34
CA ALA A 10 5.63 3.66 5.02
C ALA A 10 6.96 3.77 4.27
N ALA A 11 6.98 3.38 3.00
CA ALA A 11 8.23 3.33 2.23
C ALA A 11 8.90 4.71 2.16
N ALA A 12 10.22 4.74 2.34
CA ALA A 12 10.95 5.94 2.72
C ALA A 12 11.25 6.92 1.58
N SER A 13 11.12 6.57 0.32
CA SER A 13 11.50 7.45 -0.78
C SER A 13 10.35 7.75 -1.71
N GLY A 14 9.79 8.93 -1.60
CA GLY A 14 8.77 9.46 -2.50
C GLY A 14 7.44 8.70 -2.49
N SER A 15 7.13 8.22 -1.51
CA SER A 15 6.44 7.16 -0.82
C SER A 15 4.97 7.01 -1.16
N PHE A 16 4.65 5.86 -1.43
CA PHE A 16 3.39 5.20 -1.63
C PHE A 16 2.63 5.15 -0.30
N SER A 17 1.46 5.69 -0.20
CA SER A 17 0.64 5.63 1.02
C SER A 17 0.25 4.20 1.39
N ASN A 18 0.21 3.32 0.39
CA ASN A 18 -0.20 1.92 0.51
C ASN A 18 0.94 0.90 0.42
N SER A 19 2.19 1.34 0.42
CA SER A 19 3.35 0.44 0.38
C SER A 19 3.97 0.33 1.76
N ALA A 20 4.21 -0.88 2.18
CA ALA A 20 4.94 -1.15 3.40
C ALA A 20 6.38 -1.56 3.11
N ALA A 21 7.35 -0.76 3.55
CA ALA A 21 8.72 -1.20 3.68
C ALA A 21 8.82 -2.09 4.94
N VAL A 22 8.97 -3.38 4.72
CA VAL A 22 9.02 -4.37 5.80
C VAL A 22 10.45 -4.78 6.07
N PHE A 23 10.84 -4.68 7.35
CA PHE A 23 12.14 -5.13 7.83
C PHE A 23 11.96 -6.16 8.93
N MET A 24 12.67 -7.26 8.83
CA MET A 24 12.64 -8.32 9.82
C MET A 24 14.07 -8.68 10.23
N ARG A 25 14.38 -8.49 11.52
CA ARG A 25 15.73 -8.68 12.06
C ARG A 25 16.81 -7.88 11.30
N GLY A 26 16.48 -6.67 10.85
CA GLY A 26 17.38 -5.80 10.08
C GLY A 26 17.48 -6.12 8.59
N ILE A 27 16.86 -7.19 8.11
CA ILE A 27 16.78 -7.53 6.69
C ILE A 27 15.46 -7.04 6.12
N GLY A 28 15.50 -6.23 5.09
CA GLY A 28 14.31 -5.66 4.44
C GLY A 28 14.71 -4.86 3.21
N ASN A 29 13.74 -4.26 2.56
CA ASN A 29 13.96 -3.35 1.45
C ASN A 29 13.12 -2.09 1.68
N SER A 30 13.78 -0.92 1.64
CA SER A 30 13.10 0.39 1.64
C SER A 30 12.77 0.86 0.23
N ASP A 31 13.43 0.28 -0.76
CA ASP A 31 13.17 0.57 -2.16
C ASP A 31 12.02 -0.32 -2.64
N ILE A 32 10.95 0.33 -3.01
CA ILE A 32 9.73 -0.30 -3.51
C ILE A 32 9.74 -0.43 -5.03
N ASP A 33 10.93 -0.33 -5.65
CA ASP A 33 11.08 -0.56 -7.08
C ASP A 33 10.52 -1.93 -7.45
N SER A 34 9.65 -1.95 -8.43
CA SER A 34 9.00 -3.16 -8.94
C SER A 34 9.97 -4.16 -9.55
N THR A 35 11.19 -3.72 -9.89
CA THR A 35 12.26 -4.57 -10.39
C THR A 35 12.98 -5.34 -9.28
N ILE A 36 12.78 -4.96 -8.01
CA ILE A 36 13.44 -5.55 -6.86
C ILE A 36 12.48 -6.45 -6.09
N ASP A 37 12.82 -7.72 -5.99
CA ASP A 37 12.07 -8.68 -5.19
C ASP A 37 12.28 -8.44 -3.68
N PRO A 38 11.21 -8.37 -2.88
CA PRO A 38 11.34 -8.19 -1.43
C PRO A 38 11.92 -9.45 -0.76
N PRO A 39 12.75 -9.31 0.29
CA PRO A 39 13.29 -10.44 1.04
C PRO A 39 12.27 -11.06 2.03
N ILE A 40 11.11 -10.44 2.20
CA ILE A 40 10.02 -10.89 3.07
C ILE A 40 8.80 -11.14 2.22
N GLY A 41 8.33 -12.38 2.19
CA GLY A 41 7.12 -12.76 1.46
C GLY A 41 5.87 -12.32 2.21
N ILE A 42 4.89 -11.77 1.49
CA ILE A 42 3.57 -11.46 2.01
C ILE A 42 2.57 -12.39 1.35
N PHE A 43 1.77 -13.07 2.17
CA PHE A 43 0.76 -14.02 1.71
C PHE A 43 -0.58 -13.61 2.30
N ILE A 44 -1.60 -13.49 1.46
CA ILE A 44 -2.97 -13.18 1.87
C ILE A 44 -3.87 -14.33 1.41
N ASP A 45 -4.51 -15.01 2.34
CA ASP A 45 -5.35 -16.19 2.08
C ASP A 45 -4.65 -17.25 1.21
N GLY A 46 -3.36 -17.50 1.51
CA GLY A 46 -2.53 -18.47 0.77
C GLY A 46 -1.95 -17.96 -0.55
N VAL A 47 -2.34 -16.76 -1.00
CA VAL A 47 -1.87 -16.15 -2.25
C VAL A 47 -0.64 -15.28 -1.96
N TYR A 48 0.43 -15.49 -2.70
CA TYR A 48 1.62 -14.63 -2.64
C TYR A 48 1.34 -13.26 -3.26
N VAL A 49 1.68 -12.20 -2.54
CA VAL A 49 1.63 -10.80 -3.02
C VAL A 49 3.03 -10.39 -3.47
N PRO A 50 3.28 -10.30 -4.77
CA PRO A 50 4.65 -10.19 -5.30
C PRO A 50 5.31 -8.83 -5.08
N ARG A 51 4.55 -7.79 -4.83
CA ARG A 51 5.04 -6.40 -4.73
C ARG A 51 4.59 -5.75 -3.43
N SER A 52 5.52 -5.07 -2.77
CA SER A 52 5.21 -4.28 -1.57
C SER A 52 4.36 -3.05 -1.87
N SER A 53 4.45 -2.51 -3.10
CA SER A 53 3.63 -1.39 -3.56
C SER A 53 2.12 -1.69 -3.58
N ASN A 54 1.74 -2.95 -3.51
CA ASN A 54 0.36 -3.40 -3.60
C ASN A 54 -0.08 -4.23 -2.39
N SER A 55 0.74 -4.22 -1.35
CA SER A 55 0.47 -4.92 -0.10
C SER A 55 -0.34 -4.04 0.85
N ASN A 56 -1.52 -3.57 0.43
CA ASN A 56 -2.41 -2.91 1.38
C ASN A 56 -2.82 -3.94 2.46
N LEU A 57 -2.04 -3.95 3.53
CA LEU A 57 -2.31 -4.73 4.72
C LEU A 57 -3.35 -3.99 5.58
N ASP A 58 -4.51 -3.62 5.00
CA ASP A 58 -5.61 -3.21 5.85
C ASP A 58 -6.10 -4.43 6.62
N LEU A 59 -5.67 -4.48 7.86
CA LEU A 59 -5.97 -5.55 8.81
C LEU A 59 -7.41 -5.44 9.37
N PHE A 60 -8.30 -4.72 8.67
CA PHE A 60 -9.70 -4.72 9.01
C PHE A 60 -10.33 -6.04 8.56
N ASP A 61 -10.99 -6.70 9.49
CA ASP A 61 -11.67 -7.96 9.25
C ASP A 61 -10.75 -9.15 8.93
N VAL A 62 -9.57 -9.12 9.53
CA VAL A 62 -8.59 -10.20 9.53
C VAL A 62 -8.84 -11.11 10.72
N GLU A 63 -8.75 -12.41 10.49
CA GLU A 63 -8.80 -13.43 11.53
C GLU A 63 -7.45 -13.58 12.23
N GLN A 64 -6.38 -13.71 11.44
CA GLN A 64 -5.05 -14.01 11.94
C GLN A 64 -3.97 -13.36 11.08
N VAL A 65 -2.91 -12.92 11.77
CA VAL A 65 -1.65 -12.52 11.14
C VAL A 65 -0.52 -13.31 11.79
N GLU A 66 0.19 -14.07 10.97
CA GLU A 66 1.37 -14.82 11.39
C GLU A 66 2.62 -14.13 10.85
N VAL A 67 3.64 -14.02 11.70
CA VAL A 67 4.95 -13.48 11.33
C VAL A 67 6.00 -14.56 11.53
N LEU A 68 6.46 -15.13 10.41
CA LEU A 68 7.43 -16.21 10.36
C LEU A 68 8.82 -15.60 10.16
N ARG A 69 9.66 -15.68 11.18
CA ARG A 69 10.96 -15.00 11.21
C ARG A 69 12.10 -15.96 10.83
N GLY A 70 12.92 -15.52 9.89
CA GLY A 70 14.02 -16.30 9.32
C GLY A 70 13.62 -16.96 8.00
N PRO A 71 14.54 -17.64 7.32
CA PRO A 71 14.30 -18.21 5.99
C PRO A 71 13.12 -19.18 5.97
N GLN A 72 12.19 -18.96 5.05
CA GLN A 72 10.96 -19.74 4.87
C GLN A 72 10.88 -20.39 3.48
N GLY A 73 11.99 -20.43 2.74
CA GLY A 73 12.01 -20.86 1.34
C GLY A 73 11.51 -22.27 1.06
N THR A 74 11.62 -23.19 2.03
CA THR A 74 11.15 -24.57 1.88
C THR A 74 9.64 -24.73 1.83
N LEU A 75 8.90 -23.84 2.51
CA LEU A 75 7.43 -23.88 2.58
C LEU A 75 6.78 -22.82 1.69
N PHE A 76 7.40 -21.64 1.62
CA PHE A 76 6.80 -20.46 0.97
C PHE A 76 7.48 -20.07 -0.35
N GLY A 77 8.57 -20.76 -0.72
CA GLY A 77 9.27 -20.51 -1.97
C GLY A 77 10.15 -19.26 -1.96
N ARG A 78 10.28 -18.63 -3.12
CA ARG A 78 11.16 -17.46 -3.33
C ARG A 78 10.73 -16.24 -2.48
N ASN A 79 11.64 -15.29 -2.34
CA ASN A 79 11.38 -13.99 -1.70
C ASN A 79 11.00 -14.08 -0.21
N THR A 80 11.47 -15.11 0.47
CA THR A 80 11.21 -15.38 1.89
C THR A 80 12.50 -15.63 2.68
N THR A 81 13.60 -15.00 2.26
CA THR A 81 14.92 -15.18 2.88
C THR A 81 15.03 -14.59 4.27
N ALA A 82 14.31 -13.49 4.55
CA ALA A 82 14.24 -12.88 5.88
C ALA A 82 13.03 -13.36 6.69
N GLY A 83 11.98 -13.81 6.01
CA GLY A 83 10.76 -14.30 6.64
C GLY A 83 9.53 -14.23 5.76
N ALA A 84 8.38 -14.49 6.37
CA ALA A 84 7.08 -14.35 5.73
C ALA A 84 6.06 -13.72 6.68
N ILE A 85 5.13 -12.96 6.11
CA ILE A 85 3.92 -12.47 6.78
C ILE A 85 2.74 -13.16 6.12
N VAL A 86 1.97 -13.90 6.90
CA VAL A 86 0.79 -14.62 6.43
C VAL A 86 -0.44 -14.01 7.07
N VAL A 87 -1.35 -13.52 6.24
CA VAL A 87 -2.61 -12.91 6.65
C VAL A 87 -3.75 -13.82 6.24
N ARG A 88 -4.63 -14.12 7.17
CA ARG A 88 -5.86 -14.85 6.93
C ARG A 88 -7.06 -13.95 7.16
N SER A 89 -7.89 -13.80 6.15
CA SER A 89 -9.16 -13.07 6.26
C SER A 89 -10.17 -13.88 7.07
N LYS A 90 -10.96 -13.18 7.89
CA LYS A 90 -12.07 -13.84 8.58
C LYS A 90 -13.08 -14.36 7.57
N ARG A 91 -13.37 -15.65 7.59
CA ARG A 91 -14.37 -16.29 6.74
C ARG A 91 -15.78 -15.92 7.17
N PRO A 92 -16.79 -16.02 6.27
CA PRO A 92 -18.19 -15.88 6.65
C PRO A 92 -18.56 -16.89 7.75
N SER A 93 -19.24 -16.44 8.78
CA SER A 93 -19.61 -17.31 9.93
C SER A 93 -20.83 -18.20 9.69
N GLY A 94 -21.57 -17.97 8.60
CA GLY A 94 -22.89 -18.61 8.40
C GLY A 94 -24.01 -17.98 9.24
N GLU A 95 -23.72 -16.95 10.01
CA GLU A 95 -24.69 -16.17 10.78
C GLU A 95 -24.72 -14.73 10.32
N PHE A 96 -25.82 -14.01 10.60
CA PHE A 96 -25.85 -12.59 10.31
C PHE A 96 -24.94 -11.83 11.25
N GLY A 97 -24.04 -11.04 10.68
CA GLY A 97 -23.12 -10.19 11.42
C GLY A 97 -22.86 -8.89 10.67
N ALA A 98 -22.68 -7.81 11.45
CA ALA A 98 -22.28 -6.53 10.88
C ALA A 98 -21.26 -5.84 11.81
N LYS A 99 -20.23 -5.25 11.23
CA LYS A 99 -19.19 -4.53 11.94
C LYS A 99 -18.88 -3.25 11.18
N ALA A 100 -18.84 -2.12 11.87
CA ALA A 100 -18.46 -0.85 11.28
C ALA A 100 -17.45 -0.13 12.17
N ARG A 101 -16.50 0.57 11.55
CA ARG A 101 -15.56 1.46 12.21
C ARG A 101 -15.46 2.75 11.44
N LEU A 102 -15.71 3.87 12.13
CA LEU A 102 -15.47 5.21 11.63
C LEU A 102 -14.27 5.79 12.39
N THR A 103 -13.30 6.32 11.65
CA THR A 103 -12.17 7.06 12.22
C THR A 103 -12.18 8.46 11.65
N MET A 104 -12.12 9.47 12.50
CA MET A 104 -12.01 10.87 12.12
C MET A 104 -10.77 11.47 12.78
N GLY A 105 -10.09 12.37 12.11
CA GLY A 105 -8.85 12.95 12.60
C GLY A 105 -8.56 14.32 11.98
N GLU A 106 -7.41 14.85 12.32
CA GLU A 106 -6.89 16.08 11.71
C GLU A 106 -6.65 15.90 10.21
N TYR A 107 -6.45 16.99 9.51
CA TYR A 107 -6.23 17.02 8.04
C TYR A 107 -7.37 16.36 7.25
N GLY A 108 -8.61 16.59 7.68
CA GLY A 108 -9.79 16.05 6.99
C GLY A 108 -9.88 14.52 6.99
N ARG A 109 -9.10 13.82 7.83
CA ARG A 109 -9.08 12.36 7.86
C ARG A 109 -10.44 11.78 8.22
N ARG A 110 -10.91 10.87 7.37
CA ARG A 110 -12.16 10.14 7.51
C ARG A 110 -12.00 8.74 6.91
N ASP A 111 -11.97 7.74 7.76
CA ASP A 111 -11.89 6.35 7.34
C ASP A 111 -13.19 5.66 7.72
N LEU A 112 -13.81 4.99 6.79
CA LEU A 112 -14.97 4.13 7.02
C LEU A 112 -14.59 2.69 6.67
N ARG A 113 -14.82 1.77 7.59
CA ARG A 113 -14.66 0.34 7.39
C ARG A 113 -15.94 -0.34 7.77
N VAL A 114 -16.46 -1.17 6.88
CA VAL A 114 -17.70 -1.92 7.10
C VAL A 114 -17.48 -3.35 6.67
N ALA A 115 -17.95 -4.29 7.47
CA ALA A 115 -18.08 -5.68 7.09
C ALA A 115 -19.47 -6.17 7.44
N VAL A 116 -20.13 -6.84 6.51
CA VAL A 116 -21.44 -7.46 6.69
C VAL A 116 -21.36 -8.90 6.22
N GLU A 117 -21.85 -9.81 7.01
CA GLU A 117 -21.93 -11.24 6.69
C GLU A 117 -23.34 -11.76 6.94
N ALA A 118 -23.77 -12.74 6.16
CA ALA A 118 -25.08 -13.36 6.31
C ALA A 118 -25.10 -14.79 5.70
N PRO A 119 -25.94 -15.70 6.24
CA PRO A 119 -26.32 -16.90 5.52
C PRO A 119 -27.16 -16.51 4.30
N LEU A 120 -26.84 -17.07 3.15
CA LEU A 120 -27.60 -16.93 1.91
C LEU A 120 -28.49 -18.14 1.65
N SER A 121 -28.06 -19.31 2.14
CA SER A 121 -28.84 -20.56 2.19
C SER A 121 -28.26 -21.46 3.29
N ASP A 122 -28.79 -22.68 3.43
CA ASP A 122 -28.28 -23.67 4.40
C ASP A 122 -26.83 -24.09 4.12
N THR A 123 -26.35 -23.90 2.88
CA THR A 123 -25.01 -24.33 2.45
C THR A 123 -24.16 -23.18 1.94
N ILE A 124 -24.68 -21.97 1.83
CA ILE A 124 -23.95 -20.80 1.30
C ILE A 124 -23.99 -19.66 2.31
N SER A 125 -22.84 -19.14 2.63
CA SER A 125 -22.69 -17.92 3.40
C SER A 125 -21.93 -16.87 2.59
N GLY A 126 -22.27 -15.61 2.82
CA GLY A 126 -21.68 -14.49 2.11
C GLY A 126 -21.19 -13.41 3.05
N LYS A 127 -20.15 -12.69 2.62
CA LYS A 127 -19.58 -11.57 3.33
C LYS A 127 -19.11 -10.51 2.36
N ILE A 128 -19.24 -9.26 2.75
CA ILE A 128 -18.67 -8.13 2.03
C ILE A 128 -17.96 -7.22 3.03
N SER A 129 -16.69 -6.90 2.74
CA SER A 129 -15.92 -5.93 3.50
C SER A 129 -15.59 -4.74 2.61
N VAL A 130 -15.80 -3.52 3.12
CA VAL A 130 -15.58 -2.25 2.41
C VAL A 130 -14.69 -1.35 3.26
N LEU A 131 -13.70 -0.75 2.62
CA LEU A 131 -12.84 0.30 3.15
C LEU A 131 -12.98 1.54 2.28
N GLN A 132 -13.20 2.69 2.92
CA GLN A 132 -12.93 4.00 2.36
C GLN A 132 -12.04 4.75 3.32
N GLN A 133 -10.88 5.21 2.84
CA GLN A 133 -9.95 6.01 3.60
C GLN A 133 -9.67 7.29 2.84
N LYS A 134 -9.76 8.44 3.51
CA LYS A 134 -9.48 9.73 2.90
C LYS A 134 -8.86 10.69 3.90
N SER A 135 -7.83 11.43 3.45
CA SER A 135 -7.25 12.56 4.16
C SER A 135 -6.76 13.61 3.18
N ASP A 136 -6.72 14.87 3.61
CA ASP A 136 -6.27 15.99 2.77
C ASP A 136 -4.73 16.14 2.79
N GLY A 137 -4.03 15.34 3.61
CA GLY A 137 -2.59 15.42 3.80
C GLY A 137 -2.20 16.52 4.80
N PHE A 138 -0.96 16.42 5.28
CA PHE A 138 -0.43 17.34 6.28
C PHE A 138 0.83 18.08 5.83
N TYR A 139 1.28 17.82 4.60
CA TYR A 139 2.36 18.55 3.97
C TYR A 139 1.80 19.70 3.14
N LYS A 140 2.64 20.72 2.94
CA LYS A 140 2.33 21.81 2.04
C LYS A 140 3.36 21.85 0.93
N ALA A 141 2.90 21.97 -0.31
CA ALA A 141 3.78 22.05 -1.46
C ALA A 141 3.43 23.24 -2.33
N ARG A 142 4.44 23.83 -2.95
CA ARG A 142 4.30 24.78 -4.04
C ARG A 142 4.62 24.07 -5.34
N TYR A 143 3.85 24.35 -6.35
CA TYR A 143 4.07 23.83 -7.69
C TYR A 143 4.60 24.92 -8.60
N LYS A 144 5.58 24.60 -9.44
CA LYS A 144 6.05 25.50 -10.50
C LYS A 144 5.01 25.52 -11.62
N THR A 145 4.59 26.71 -12.03
CA THR A 145 3.53 26.87 -13.03
C THR A 145 3.99 26.64 -14.45
N HIS A 146 5.30 26.75 -14.73
CA HIS A 146 5.92 26.45 -16.03
C HIS A 146 7.31 25.90 -15.85
N PRO A 147 7.53 24.62 -16.10
CA PRO A 147 8.86 24.09 -16.30
C PRO A 147 9.32 24.51 -17.71
N ASP A 148 9.95 25.66 -17.83
CA ASP A 148 10.68 25.96 -19.05
C ASP A 148 12.05 25.27 -18.99
N TYR A 149 12.13 24.10 -19.55
CA TYR A 149 13.35 23.30 -19.64
C TYR A 149 14.42 23.93 -20.55
N SER A 150 14.09 25.02 -21.27
CA SER A 150 15.01 25.73 -22.16
C SER A 150 15.85 26.77 -21.43
N VAL A 151 15.50 27.12 -20.20
CA VAL A 151 16.18 28.14 -19.41
C VAL A 151 17.12 27.44 -18.41
N PRO A 152 18.41 27.85 -18.34
CA PRO A 152 19.30 27.34 -17.30
C PRO A 152 18.67 27.55 -15.91
N ALA A 153 18.83 26.56 -15.04
CA ALA A 153 18.20 26.50 -13.71
C ALA A 153 18.48 27.73 -12.80
N GLN A 154 19.36 28.61 -13.21
CA GLN A 154 19.75 29.84 -12.54
C GLN A 154 18.85 31.04 -12.84
N MET A 155 17.96 30.96 -13.81
CA MET A 155 17.06 32.07 -14.16
C MET A 155 15.67 31.84 -13.58
N ALA A 156 15.42 32.56 -12.50
CA ALA A 156 14.14 32.93 -11.92
C ALA A 156 12.98 31.99 -12.26
N ILE A 157 12.88 30.90 -11.54
CA ILE A 157 11.70 30.08 -11.59
C ILE A 157 10.68 30.72 -10.66
N GLU A 158 9.65 31.28 -11.27
CA GLU A 158 8.55 31.88 -10.54
C GLU A 158 7.62 30.78 -10.02
N TYR A 159 7.52 30.66 -8.71
CA TYR A 159 6.52 29.79 -8.09
C TYR A 159 5.15 30.46 -8.27
N GLY A 160 4.29 29.84 -9.04
CA GLY A 160 2.91 30.28 -9.16
C GLY A 160 2.04 29.67 -8.10
N GLY A 161 1.12 30.45 -7.58
CA GLY A 161 0.05 30.00 -6.70
C GLY A 161 0.42 29.90 -5.22
N ASP A 162 -0.62 29.62 -4.45
CA ASP A 162 -0.53 29.38 -3.01
C ASP A 162 -0.02 27.97 -2.70
N TYR A 163 0.39 27.74 -1.47
CA TYR A 163 0.70 26.40 -0.99
C TYR A 163 -0.56 25.54 -1.00
N GLN A 164 -0.43 24.36 -1.55
CA GLN A 164 -1.48 23.33 -1.56
C GLN A 164 -1.13 22.23 -0.55
N ASP A 165 -2.14 21.68 0.09
CA ASP A 165 -1.97 20.51 0.93
C ASP A 165 -1.64 19.30 0.03
N THR A 166 -0.76 18.41 0.50
CA THR A 166 -0.31 17.23 -0.22
C THR A 166 0.07 16.09 0.73
N GLY A 167 0.27 14.90 0.20
CA GLY A 167 0.46 13.68 1.00
C GLY A 167 -0.85 13.16 1.56
N GLY A 168 -1.96 13.47 0.89
CA GLY A 168 -3.27 12.97 1.21
C GLY A 168 -3.50 11.55 0.71
N ASP A 169 -4.37 10.84 1.41
CA ASP A 169 -4.81 9.49 1.04
C ASP A 169 -6.21 9.53 0.44
N ASP A 170 -6.45 8.79 -0.63
CA ASP A 170 -7.79 8.47 -1.14
C ASP A 170 -7.78 7.01 -1.62
N VAL A 171 -8.26 6.12 -0.75
CA VAL A 171 -8.25 4.67 -0.95
C VAL A 171 -9.66 4.14 -0.78
N PHE A 172 -10.13 3.38 -1.77
CA PHE A 172 -11.35 2.60 -1.71
C PHE A 172 -11.01 1.14 -1.96
N ALA A 173 -11.54 0.24 -1.13
CA ALA A 173 -11.40 -1.19 -1.37
C ALA A 173 -12.70 -1.92 -1.01
N VAL A 174 -12.99 -2.97 -1.77
CA VAL A 174 -14.10 -3.88 -1.50
C VAL A 174 -13.64 -5.32 -1.69
N ARG A 175 -14.03 -6.18 -0.77
CA ARG A 175 -13.68 -7.58 -0.74
C ARG A 175 -14.93 -8.43 -0.46
N PRO A 176 -15.64 -8.86 -1.50
CA PRO A 176 -16.72 -9.84 -1.38
C PRO A 176 -16.14 -11.24 -1.18
N MET A 177 -16.84 -12.06 -0.41
CA MET A 177 -16.49 -13.44 -0.14
C MET A 177 -17.76 -14.29 -0.13
N LEU A 178 -17.69 -15.44 -0.77
CA LEU A 178 -18.75 -16.46 -0.74
C LEU A 178 -18.12 -17.79 -0.30
N GLU A 179 -18.76 -18.45 0.62
CA GLU A 179 -18.38 -19.78 1.07
C GLU A 179 -19.51 -20.74 0.86
N PHE A 180 -19.21 -21.87 0.21
CA PHE A 180 -20.13 -22.94 -0.11
C PHE A 180 -19.70 -24.23 0.59
N ASN A 181 -20.54 -24.72 1.49
CA ASN A 181 -20.33 -25.91 2.30
C ASN A 181 -21.45 -26.93 2.02
N PRO A 182 -21.40 -27.71 0.89
CA PRO A 182 -22.45 -28.65 0.55
C PRO A 182 -22.56 -29.84 1.52
N ASN A 183 -21.50 -30.15 2.22
CA ASN A 183 -21.38 -31.18 3.25
C ASN A 183 -20.23 -30.85 4.19
N GLU A 184 -20.06 -31.65 5.25
CA GLU A 184 -19.03 -31.44 6.27
C GLU A 184 -17.59 -31.62 5.76
N ASN A 185 -17.40 -32.27 4.62
CA ASN A 185 -16.10 -32.64 4.10
C ASN A 185 -15.58 -31.74 2.96
N PHE A 186 -16.39 -30.80 2.48
CA PHE A 186 -15.99 -29.96 1.36
C PHE A 186 -16.37 -28.52 1.58
N THR A 187 -15.40 -27.63 1.43
CA THR A 187 -15.58 -26.17 1.46
C THR A 187 -15.01 -25.56 0.20
N LEU A 188 -15.83 -24.73 -0.48
CA LEU A 188 -15.38 -23.90 -1.59
C LEU A 188 -15.55 -22.43 -1.21
N THR A 189 -14.46 -21.68 -1.24
CA THR A 189 -14.47 -20.25 -0.96
C THR A 189 -14.07 -19.46 -2.19
N LEU A 190 -14.88 -18.46 -2.53
CA LEU A 190 -14.60 -17.47 -3.58
C LEU A 190 -14.32 -16.13 -2.90
N ILE A 191 -13.18 -15.50 -3.22
CA ILE A 191 -12.78 -14.21 -2.69
C ILE A 191 -12.54 -13.26 -3.84
N GLY A 192 -13.38 -12.24 -3.97
CA GLY A 192 -13.17 -11.12 -4.87
C GLY A 192 -12.31 -10.05 -4.20
N GLU A 193 -11.53 -9.33 -4.99
CA GLU A 193 -10.76 -8.19 -4.55
C GLU A 193 -10.89 -7.05 -5.57
N TYR A 194 -11.23 -5.87 -5.08
CA TYR A 194 -11.13 -4.63 -5.84
C TYR A 194 -10.59 -3.54 -4.93
N SER A 195 -9.54 -2.85 -5.37
CA SER A 195 -8.99 -1.69 -4.65
C SER A 195 -8.63 -0.60 -5.65
N LYS A 196 -8.91 0.62 -5.27
CA LYS A 196 -8.58 1.83 -6.02
C LYS A 196 -7.91 2.82 -5.09
N GLU A 197 -6.71 3.26 -5.45
CA GLU A 197 -5.98 4.32 -4.77
C GLU A 197 -5.78 5.51 -5.70
N ARG A 198 -6.01 6.71 -5.16
CA ARG A 198 -5.78 8.00 -5.82
C ARG A 198 -5.19 8.95 -4.78
N SER A 199 -3.99 8.62 -4.34
CA SER A 199 -3.29 9.31 -3.26
C SER A 199 -2.23 10.26 -3.80
N GLU A 200 -1.68 11.07 -2.91
CA GLU A 200 -0.62 12.01 -3.23
C GLU A 200 0.68 11.61 -2.54
N PRO A 201 1.83 11.69 -3.23
CA PRO A 201 3.11 11.42 -2.61
C PRO A 201 3.47 12.48 -1.58
N ILE A 202 4.25 12.09 -0.58
CA ILE A 202 4.84 13.02 0.37
C ILE A 202 5.87 13.88 -0.38
N PRO A 203 5.82 15.22 -0.26
CA PRO A 203 6.77 16.10 -0.92
C PRO A 203 8.16 15.92 -0.33
N ALA A 204 9.16 15.99 -1.18
CA ALA A 204 10.54 16.00 -0.75
C ALA A 204 10.91 17.37 -0.18
N ILE A 205 11.71 17.36 0.89
CA ILE A 205 12.22 18.57 1.55
C ILE A 205 13.73 18.55 1.49
N ASN A 206 14.32 19.59 0.92
CA ASN A 206 15.77 19.73 0.93
C ASN A 206 16.25 20.13 2.34
N ALA A 207 16.85 19.19 3.04
CA ALA A 207 17.47 19.40 4.35
C ALA A 207 19.00 19.64 4.27
N ALA A 208 19.54 19.88 3.08
CA ALA A 208 20.99 20.10 2.91
C ALA A 208 21.44 21.36 3.65
N THR A 209 22.61 21.26 4.29
CA THR A 209 23.22 22.42 4.93
C THR A 209 23.74 23.41 3.88
N PRO A 210 23.84 24.72 4.18
CA PRO A 210 24.27 25.75 3.22
C PRO A 210 25.63 25.53 2.56
N ASN A 211 26.42 24.60 3.08
CA ASN A 211 27.78 24.28 2.58
C ASN A 211 27.84 23.07 1.64
N MET A 212 26.74 22.38 1.38
CA MET A 212 26.69 21.30 0.40
C MET A 212 26.60 21.85 -1.03
N VAL A 213 27.19 21.13 -1.98
CA VAL A 213 27.24 21.56 -3.38
C VAL A 213 25.85 21.82 -3.96
N LEU A 214 24.88 20.97 -3.65
CA LEU A 214 23.49 21.11 -4.11
C LEU A 214 22.83 22.36 -3.53
N SER A 215 23.09 22.71 -2.27
CA SER A 215 22.54 23.92 -1.65
C SER A 215 23.15 25.21 -2.21
N ARG A 216 24.34 25.15 -2.80
CA ARG A 216 24.98 26.31 -3.44
C ARG A 216 24.49 26.60 -4.85
N VAL A 217 24.06 25.56 -5.55
CA VAL A 217 23.72 25.65 -6.98
C VAL A 217 22.23 25.92 -7.18
N TYR A 218 21.37 25.40 -6.30
CA TYR A 218 19.91 25.38 -6.49
C TYR A 218 19.12 25.94 -5.32
N ASP A 219 19.76 26.74 -4.55
CA ASP A 219 19.50 27.28 -3.25
C ASP A 219 18.06 27.60 -2.88
N ARG A 220 17.60 26.86 -1.92
CA ARG A 220 17.15 27.38 -0.62
C ARG A 220 17.26 26.27 0.40
N PRO A 221 18.28 26.32 1.28
CA PRO A 221 18.31 25.38 2.38
C PRO A 221 16.99 25.51 3.13
N GLY A 222 16.26 24.42 3.22
CA GLY A 222 15.10 24.37 4.09
C GLY A 222 15.52 24.78 5.48
N THR A 223 14.99 25.88 5.95
CA THR A 223 15.29 26.37 7.29
C THR A 223 14.55 25.53 8.31
N GLY A 224 15.12 24.36 8.61
CA GLY A 224 14.57 23.47 9.62
C GLY A 224 13.60 22.40 9.07
N TYR A 225 13.18 21.53 9.94
CA TYR A 225 12.20 20.47 9.68
C TYR A 225 10.81 21.10 9.48
N THR A 226 10.52 21.56 8.29
CA THR A 226 9.20 22.08 7.93
C THR A 226 8.45 21.02 7.12
N ASN A 227 7.14 20.97 7.27
CA ASN A 227 6.27 20.15 6.44
C ASN A 227 5.97 20.81 5.08
N VAL A 228 6.89 21.61 4.58
CA VAL A 228 6.78 22.37 3.33
C VAL A 228 7.80 21.83 2.35
N GLY A 229 7.34 21.39 1.20
CA GLY A 229 8.17 20.93 0.10
C GLY A 229 7.83 21.63 -1.21
N THR A 230 8.57 21.27 -2.24
CA THR A 230 8.37 21.77 -3.60
C THR A 230 8.26 20.62 -4.59
N TYR A 231 7.48 20.82 -5.64
CA TYR A 231 7.41 19.93 -6.79
C TYR A 231 7.74 20.70 -8.07
N ASN A 232 8.76 20.23 -8.77
CA ASN A 232 9.21 20.88 -10.02
C ASN A 232 8.36 20.49 -11.22
N PHE A 233 7.71 19.31 -11.18
CA PHE A 233 6.98 18.75 -12.29
C PHE A 233 5.45 18.79 -12.13
N GLY A 234 4.95 19.72 -11.31
CA GLY A 234 3.53 19.80 -10.94
C GLY A 234 3.13 18.76 -9.90
N PRO A 235 1.83 18.62 -9.61
CA PRO A 235 1.35 17.70 -8.60
C PRO A 235 1.82 16.28 -8.85
N GLY A 236 2.34 15.64 -7.80
CA GLY A 236 2.58 14.20 -7.79
C GLY A 236 1.27 13.43 -7.68
N TYR A 237 1.28 12.16 -8.04
CA TYR A 237 0.15 11.26 -7.84
C TYR A 237 0.61 9.83 -7.60
N ILE A 238 -0.23 9.10 -6.90
CA ILE A 238 -0.16 7.66 -6.72
C ILE A 238 -1.51 7.10 -7.15
N ASN A 239 -1.54 6.40 -8.28
CA ASN A 239 -2.72 5.72 -8.77
C ASN A 239 -2.44 4.22 -8.75
N ALA A 240 -3.29 3.47 -8.08
CA ALA A 240 -3.25 2.02 -8.11
C ALA A 240 -4.66 1.46 -8.27
N ASP A 241 -4.82 0.54 -9.18
CA ASP A 241 -6.04 -0.23 -9.38
C ASP A 241 -5.69 -1.71 -9.27
N ILE A 242 -6.35 -2.41 -8.36
CA ILE A 242 -6.15 -3.84 -8.11
C ILE A 242 -7.49 -4.55 -8.30
N LYS A 243 -7.47 -5.63 -9.05
CA LYS A 243 -8.62 -6.54 -9.23
C LYS A 243 -8.13 -7.97 -9.05
N GLY A 244 -8.92 -8.79 -8.39
CA GLY A 244 -8.54 -10.17 -8.17
C GLY A 244 -9.71 -11.09 -7.88
N LEU A 245 -9.47 -12.36 -8.15
CA LEU A 245 -10.36 -13.45 -7.78
C LEU A 245 -9.53 -14.62 -7.27
N THR A 246 -9.82 -15.07 -6.07
CA THR A 246 -9.23 -16.28 -5.49
C THR A 246 -10.33 -17.33 -5.34
N VAL A 247 -10.00 -18.55 -5.74
CA VAL A 247 -10.83 -19.75 -5.54
C VAL A 247 -10.04 -20.69 -4.65
N GLU A 248 -10.56 -20.98 -3.48
CA GLU A 248 -9.99 -21.97 -2.55
C GLU A 248 -10.97 -23.11 -2.39
N ALA A 249 -10.50 -24.35 -2.62
CA ALA A 249 -11.25 -25.55 -2.36
C ALA A 249 -10.52 -26.42 -1.34
N VAL A 250 -11.21 -26.80 -0.29
CA VAL A 250 -10.71 -27.65 0.78
C VAL A 250 -11.56 -28.90 0.83
N TRP A 251 -10.91 -30.04 0.78
CA TRP A 251 -11.56 -31.35 0.85
C TRP A 251 -10.95 -32.19 1.96
N GLU A 252 -11.75 -32.49 2.96
CA GLU A 252 -11.40 -33.37 4.07
C GLU A 252 -11.62 -34.84 3.65
N LEU A 253 -10.53 -35.56 3.48
CA LEU A 253 -10.53 -36.97 3.14
C LEU A 253 -10.20 -37.81 4.39
N GLU A 254 -10.53 -39.12 4.40
CA GLU A 254 -10.16 -39.99 5.51
C GLU A 254 -8.65 -40.07 5.76
N SER A 255 -7.83 -39.83 4.72
CA SER A 255 -6.38 -39.91 4.77
C SER A 255 -5.68 -38.54 4.94
N GLY A 256 -6.41 -37.46 4.98
CA GLY A 256 -5.85 -36.10 5.08
C GLY A 256 -6.67 -35.05 4.37
N THR A 257 -6.18 -33.83 4.34
CA THR A 257 -6.85 -32.68 3.73
C THR A 257 -6.21 -32.32 2.40
N LEU A 258 -7.01 -32.21 1.34
CA LEU A 258 -6.59 -31.66 0.05
C LEU A 258 -7.03 -30.21 -0.05
N THR A 259 -6.09 -29.29 -0.25
CA THR A 259 -6.35 -27.88 -0.46
C THR A 259 -5.86 -27.46 -1.85
N SER A 260 -6.73 -26.77 -2.60
CA SER A 260 -6.40 -26.15 -3.89
C SER A 260 -6.69 -24.67 -3.82
N ILE A 261 -5.70 -23.85 -4.18
CA ILE A 261 -5.84 -22.39 -4.24
C ILE A 261 -5.46 -21.96 -5.65
N THR A 262 -6.39 -21.25 -6.31
CA THR A 262 -6.18 -20.63 -7.62
C THR A 262 -6.49 -19.15 -7.52
N ASN A 263 -5.57 -18.32 -8.00
CA ASN A 263 -5.71 -16.87 -7.97
C ASN A 263 -5.42 -16.26 -9.33
N TYR A 264 -6.25 -15.30 -9.70
CA TYR A 264 -5.97 -14.31 -10.74
C TYR A 264 -5.96 -12.93 -10.12
N ARG A 265 -4.90 -12.17 -10.34
CA ARG A 265 -4.77 -10.80 -9.86
C ARG A 265 -4.15 -9.92 -10.94
N GLU A 266 -4.79 -8.81 -11.18
CA GLU A 266 -4.33 -7.73 -12.06
C GLU A 266 -4.06 -6.49 -11.23
N THR A 267 -2.95 -5.83 -11.52
CA THR A 267 -2.56 -4.60 -10.86
C THR A 267 -2.10 -3.62 -11.90
N GLU A 268 -2.71 -2.43 -11.91
CA GLU A 268 -2.24 -1.28 -12.66
C GLU A 268 -1.72 -0.25 -11.66
N TYR A 269 -0.51 0.24 -11.88
CA TYR A 269 0.14 1.15 -10.98
C TYR A 269 0.81 2.30 -11.73
N GLN A 270 0.56 3.53 -11.28
CA GLN A 270 1.15 4.73 -11.82
C GLN A 270 1.63 5.63 -10.68
N TYR A 271 2.84 6.06 -10.78
CA TYR A 271 3.44 6.98 -9.81
C TYR A 271 4.10 8.16 -10.53
N LYS A 272 3.89 9.34 -9.98
CA LYS A 272 4.63 10.55 -10.34
C LYS A 272 5.07 11.25 -9.06
N GLY A 273 6.36 11.45 -8.92
CA GLY A 273 6.93 12.12 -7.77
C GLY A 273 8.30 12.70 -8.08
N GLU A 274 8.81 13.49 -7.16
CA GLU A 274 10.12 14.11 -7.23
C GLU A 274 11.08 13.39 -6.30
N ILE A 275 12.34 13.22 -6.74
CA ILE A 275 13.35 12.47 -5.99
C ILE A 275 14.65 13.23 -5.74
N ASP A 276 14.83 14.40 -6.34
CA ASP A 276 16.09 15.15 -6.19
C ASP A 276 16.10 16.10 -4.99
N TRP A 277 14.93 16.35 -4.39
CA TRP A 277 14.74 17.16 -3.20
C TRP A 277 15.26 18.60 -3.33
N THR A 278 15.29 19.11 -4.54
CA THR A 278 15.77 20.45 -4.87
C THR A 278 14.70 21.27 -5.57
N ASP A 279 14.93 22.58 -5.64
CA ASP A 279 14.08 23.50 -6.42
C ASP A 279 14.35 23.41 -7.93
N ALA A 280 15.39 22.67 -8.35
CA ALA A 280 15.75 22.51 -9.74
C ALA A 280 15.02 21.32 -10.36
N PRO A 281 14.58 21.41 -11.62
CA PRO A 281 13.95 20.29 -12.31
C PRO A 281 15.02 19.29 -12.79
N MET A 282 15.70 18.62 -11.85
CA MET A 282 16.77 17.70 -12.18
C MET A 282 16.27 16.27 -12.40
N PHE A 283 15.45 15.76 -11.51
CA PHE A 283 14.94 14.38 -11.59
C PHE A 283 13.50 14.27 -11.09
N GLY A 284 12.62 13.85 -11.98
CA GLY A 284 11.28 13.37 -11.63
C GLY A 284 11.12 11.93 -12.10
N ILE A 285 10.39 11.12 -11.35
CA ILE A 285 10.03 9.78 -11.76
C ILE A 285 8.56 9.76 -12.16
N VAL A 286 8.29 9.27 -13.38
CA VAL A 286 6.98 8.81 -13.81
C VAL A 286 7.12 7.32 -14.08
N ARG A 287 6.34 6.51 -13.39
CA ARG A 287 6.32 5.06 -13.54
C ARG A 287 4.91 4.60 -13.85
N THR A 288 4.77 3.66 -14.77
CA THR A 288 3.52 2.96 -15.11
C THR A 288 3.85 1.47 -15.19
N GLU A 289 3.08 0.65 -14.51
CA GLU A 289 3.19 -0.81 -14.50
C GLU A 289 1.82 -1.46 -14.73
#